data_4a09d4a565c3c9fdaaea357280d475c7
#
_entry.id   4a09d4a565c3c9fdaaea357280d475c7
#
_cell.length_a   1.000
_cell.length_b   1.000
_cell.length_c   1.000
_cell.angle_alpha   90.00
_cell.angle_beta   90.00
_cell.angle_gamma   90.00
#
_symmetry.space_group_name_H-M   'P 1'
#
loop_
_entity.id
_entity.type
_entity.pdbx_description
1 polymer ?
#
loop_
_entity_poly.entity_id
_entity_poly.type
_entity_poly.pdbx_seq_one_letter_code
_entity_poly.pdbx_strand_id
1 'polypeptide(L)'
;MQQLVRDRGIPEAVSFEELVKHVERYRGTKILFKQDPRLNGERVCGAWTGDPTTRIDTVHVPADAKTEVQLFIAGHELGHMLAETPGSETRLGDDPRVQEFLASVLNPGRVVPYAFQGIDDLSNEREARAEAIGDLLVLRILRGRRRHANRDFKFEQVFAG
;
A
#
# COMPACT_ATOMS: atom_id res chain seq x y z
N MET A 1 17.68 2.61 2.55
CA MET A 1 16.53 1.94 1.93
C MET A 1 16.81 0.50 1.52
N GLN A 2 17.80 0.22 0.68
CA GLN A 2 18.10 -1.16 0.26
C GLN A 2 18.35 -2.10 1.44
N GLN A 3 19.06 -1.64 2.48
CA GLN A 3 19.30 -2.44 3.68
C GLN A 3 18.00 -2.77 4.40
N LEU A 4 17.11 -1.79 4.61
CA LEU A 4 15.81 -2.00 5.25
C LEU A 4 14.99 -3.07 4.51
N VAL A 5 14.93 -3.00 3.18
CA VAL A 5 14.18 -3.96 2.37
C VAL A 5 14.81 -5.36 2.44
N ARG A 6 16.13 -5.47 2.55
CA ARG A 6 16.83 -6.75 2.80
C ARG A 6 16.55 -7.28 4.20
N ASP A 7 16.59 -6.44 5.22
CA ASP A 7 16.34 -6.82 6.61
C ASP A 7 14.91 -7.33 6.82
N ARG A 8 13.98 -6.91 5.93
CA ARG A 8 12.61 -7.45 5.85
C ARG A 8 12.51 -8.75 5.04
N GLY A 9 13.61 -9.31 4.59
CA GLY A 9 13.67 -10.59 3.87
C GLY A 9 13.09 -10.56 2.46
N ILE A 10 12.94 -9.39 1.84
CA ILE A 10 12.37 -9.26 0.50
C ILE A 10 13.46 -9.56 -0.55
N PRO A 11 13.27 -10.56 -1.45
CA PRO A 11 14.22 -10.93 -2.48
C PRO A 11 14.49 -9.81 -3.49
N GLU A 12 15.65 -9.86 -4.17
CA GLU A 12 16.03 -8.90 -5.23
C GLU A 12 15.14 -8.98 -6.48
N ALA A 13 14.47 -10.11 -6.68
CA ALA A 13 13.48 -10.32 -7.72
C ALA A 13 12.33 -11.15 -7.12
N VAL A 14 11.12 -10.68 -7.22
CA VAL A 14 9.96 -11.24 -6.53
C VAL A 14 8.71 -11.00 -7.37
N SER A 15 7.72 -11.90 -7.31
CA SER A 15 6.39 -11.62 -7.85
C SER A 15 5.63 -10.68 -6.91
N PHE A 16 4.60 -10.02 -7.42
CA PHE A 16 3.75 -9.15 -6.59
C PHE A 16 3.12 -9.94 -5.43
N GLU A 17 2.59 -11.13 -5.72
CA GLU A 17 1.99 -12.00 -4.70
C GLU A 17 2.98 -12.42 -3.60
N GLU A 18 4.21 -12.78 -3.98
CA GLU A 18 5.25 -13.12 -3.02
C GLU A 18 5.64 -11.91 -2.17
N LEU A 19 5.73 -10.71 -2.79
CA LEU A 19 5.97 -9.48 -2.07
C LEU A 19 4.88 -9.22 -1.02
N VAL A 20 3.61 -9.33 -1.41
CA VAL A 20 2.47 -9.16 -0.49
C VAL A 20 2.59 -10.12 0.68
N LYS A 21 2.89 -11.41 0.44
CA LYS A 21 3.10 -12.40 1.51
C LYS A 21 4.28 -12.05 2.44
N HIS A 22 5.33 -11.41 1.93
CA HIS A 22 6.42 -10.91 2.77
C HIS A 22 5.97 -9.77 3.69
N VAL A 23 5.20 -8.81 3.17
CA VAL A 23 4.66 -7.69 3.94
C VAL A 23 3.64 -8.18 4.97
N GLU A 24 2.72 -9.09 4.59
CA GLU A 24 1.77 -9.72 5.49
C GLU A 24 2.46 -10.39 6.68
N ARG A 25 3.52 -11.16 6.42
CA ARG A 25 4.29 -11.82 7.48
C ARG A 25 4.97 -10.83 8.40
N TYR A 26 5.54 -9.76 7.84
CA TYR A 26 6.19 -8.73 8.62
C TYR A 26 5.19 -7.98 9.52
N ARG A 27 4.02 -7.63 8.99
CA ARG A 27 2.99 -6.93 9.73
C ARG A 27 2.15 -7.82 10.64
N GLY A 28 2.07 -9.11 10.32
CA GLY A 28 1.18 -10.06 11.00
C GLY A 28 -0.30 -9.80 10.68
N THR A 29 -0.61 -9.22 9.52
CA THR A 29 -1.95 -8.89 9.02
C THR A 29 -2.16 -9.52 7.64
N LYS A 30 -3.42 -9.56 7.19
CA LYS A 30 -3.76 -9.85 5.80
C LYS A 30 -3.88 -8.56 5.01
N ILE A 31 -3.45 -8.55 3.76
CA ILE A 31 -3.53 -7.39 2.88
C ILE A 31 -4.53 -7.65 1.77
N LEU A 32 -5.54 -6.81 1.68
CA LEU A 32 -6.51 -6.79 0.60
C LEU A 32 -6.24 -5.57 -0.30
N PHE A 33 -6.39 -5.77 -1.61
CA PHE A 33 -6.32 -4.68 -2.58
C PHE A 33 -7.72 -4.42 -3.10
N LYS A 34 -8.11 -3.15 -3.12
CA LYS A 34 -9.43 -2.71 -3.55
C LYS A 34 -9.31 -1.61 -4.59
N GLN A 35 -9.90 -1.84 -5.75
CA GLN A 35 -10.16 -0.78 -6.71
C GLN A 35 -11.31 0.08 -6.18
N ASP A 36 -11.05 1.35 -5.91
CA ASP A 36 -12.01 2.25 -5.30
C ASP A 36 -12.37 3.39 -6.26
N PRO A 37 -13.59 3.38 -6.84
CA PRO A 37 -14.02 4.45 -7.75
C PRO A 37 -14.06 5.84 -7.10
N ARG A 38 -14.11 5.92 -5.77
CA ARG A 38 -14.11 7.19 -5.04
C ARG A 38 -12.77 7.90 -5.09
N LEU A 39 -11.69 7.17 -5.45
CA LEU A 39 -10.37 7.75 -5.66
C LEU A 39 -10.15 8.25 -7.09
N ASN A 40 -11.09 8.01 -8.01
CA ASN A 40 -10.96 8.41 -9.39
C ASN A 40 -10.92 9.94 -9.53
N GLY A 41 -9.82 10.44 -10.13
CA GLY A 41 -9.65 11.90 -10.35
C GLY A 41 -9.33 12.71 -9.09
N GLU A 42 -9.19 12.06 -7.92
CA GLU A 42 -8.84 12.72 -6.68
C GLU A 42 -7.33 13.04 -6.61
N ARG A 43 -6.95 13.99 -5.74
CA ARG A 43 -5.53 14.31 -5.48
C ARG A 43 -4.79 13.19 -4.77
N VAL A 44 -5.53 12.32 -4.10
CA VAL A 44 -5.00 11.16 -3.39
C VAL A 44 -4.84 10.02 -4.37
N CYS A 45 -3.62 9.59 -4.58
CA CYS A 45 -3.33 8.51 -5.51
C CYS A 45 -3.70 7.13 -4.97
N GLY A 46 -3.67 6.93 -3.64
CA GLY A 46 -4.00 5.68 -2.96
C GLY A 46 -4.24 5.90 -1.48
N ALA A 47 -4.64 4.86 -0.79
CA ALA A 47 -4.79 4.88 0.65
C ALA A 47 -4.59 3.48 1.25
N TRP A 48 -3.93 3.44 2.40
CA TRP A 48 -3.86 2.24 3.21
C TRP A 48 -4.69 2.43 4.47
N THR A 49 -5.56 1.47 4.75
CA THR A 49 -6.39 1.42 5.95
C THR A 49 -6.22 0.07 6.62
N GLY A 50 -6.16 0.04 7.95
CA GLY A 50 -6.06 -1.20 8.72
C GLY A 50 -7.15 -1.31 9.79
N ASP A 51 -7.56 -2.53 10.06
CA ASP A 51 -8.50 -2.85 11.13
C ASP A 51 -7.79 -3.77 12.14
N PRO A 52 -7.46 -3.26 13.33
CA PRO A 52 -6.74 -4.03 14.34
C PRO A 52 -7.57 -5.21 14.88
N THR A 53 -8.90 -5.13 14.78
CA THR A 53 -9.79 -6.18 15.28
C THR A 53 -9.78 -7.40 14.35
N THR A 54 -9.86 -7.15 13.04
CA THR A 54 -9.83 -8.22 12.04
C THR A 54 -8.43 -8.58 11.58
N ARG A 55 -7.44 -7.74 11.88
CA ARG A 55 -6.05 -7.86 11.40
C ARG A 55 -5.98 -7.88 9.87
N ILE A 56 -6.81 -7.04 9.24
CA ILE A 56 -6.85 -6.86 7.80
C ILE A 56 -6.40 -5.43 7.48
N ASP A 57 -5.38 -5.32 6.67
CA ASP A 57 -4.96 -4.09 6.02
C ASP A 57 -5.61 -4.03 4.62
N THR A 58 -6.12 -2.89 4.22
CA THR A 58 -6.69 -2.69 2.89
C THR A 58 -5.96 -1.58 2.16
N VAL A 59 -5.46 -1.87 0.97
CA VAL A 59 -4.87 -0.90 0.05
C VAL A 59 -5.92 -0.53 -0.98
N HIS A 60 -6.30 0.74 -1.01
CA HIS A 60 -7.23 1.31 -1.96
C HIS A 60 -6.45 1.95 -3.11
N VAL A 61 -6.84 1.64 -4.34
CA VAL A 61 -6.27 2.24 -5.56
C VAL A 61 -7.40 2.76 -6.45
N PRO A 62 -7.19 3.82 -7.26
CA PRO A 62 -8.20 4.31 -8.17
C PRO A 62 -8.62 3.24 -9.17
N ALA A 63 -9.93 3.09 -9.39
CA ALA A 63 -10.46 2.06 -10.28
C ALA A 63 -10.20 2.39 -11.78
N ASP A 64 -10.06 3.67 -12.13
CA ASP A 64 -9.81 4.15 -13.48
C ASP A 64 -8.32 4.22 -13.85
N ALA A 65 -7.43 4.02 -12.88
CA ALA A 65 -6.00 4.02 -13.14
C ALA A 65 -5.56 2.80 -13.95
N LYS A 66 -4.60 3.00 -14.85
CA LYS A 66 -3.98 1.89 -15.59
C LYS A 66 -3.29 0.93 -14.62
N THR A 67 -3.22 -0.34 -14.99
CA THR A 67 -2.62 -1.41 -14.18
C THR A 67 -1.21 -1.07 -13.67
N GLU A 68 -0.38 -0.46 -14.52
CA GLU A 68 0.97 -0.06 -14.14
C GLU A 68 0.96 1.04 -13.07
N VAL A 69 0.03 1.99 -13.17
CA VAL A 69 -0.16 3.05 -12.17
C VAL A 69 -0.66 2.46 -10.86
N GLN A 70 -1.62 1.55 -10.91
CA GLN A 70 -2.09 0.83 -9.72
C GLN A 70 -0.96 0.07 -9.03
N LEU A 71 -0.02 -0.53 -9.80
CA LEU A 71 1.16 -1.19 -9.25
C LEU A 71 2.08 -0.22 -8.49
N PHE A 72 2.32 0.97 -9.05
CA PHE A 72 3.13 1.99 -8.38
C PHE A 72 2.46 2.48 -7.09
N ILE A 73 1.15 2.74 -7.14
CA ILE A 73 0.36 3.13 -5.97
C ILE A 73 0.42 2.03 -4.90
N ALA A 74 0.16 0.79 -5.28
CA ALA A 74 0.25 -0.35 -4.35
C ALA A 74 1.66 -0.50 -3.76
N GLY A 75 2.70 -0.30 -4.58
CA GLY A 75 4.10 -0.30 -4.13
C GLY A 75 4.38 0.78 -3.10
N HIS A 76 3.86 1.99 -3.29
CA HIS A 76 3.97 3.11 -2.36
C HIS A 76 3.31 2.77 -1.01
N GLU A 77 2.06 2.29 -1.02
CA GLU A 77 1.36 1.90 0.22
C GLU A 77 2.07 0.75 0.96
N LEU A 78 2.57 -0.25 0.23
CA LEU A 78 3.41 -1.30 0.82
C LEU A 78 4.73 -0.73 1.36
N GLY A 79 5.25 0.33 0.75
CA GLY A 79 6.42 1.09 1.23
C GLY A 79 6.18 1.67 2.62
N HIS A 80 5.01 2.27 2.85
CA HIS A 80 4.61 2.76 4.17
C HIS A 80 4.53 1.62 5.19
N MET A 81 3.87 0.52 4.81
CA MET A 81 3.73 -0.65 5.67
C MET A 81 5.08 -1.22 6.12
N LEU A 82 6.11 -1.16 5.27
CA LEU A 82 7.46 -1.63 5.60
C LEU A 82 8.30 -0.60 6.34
N ALA A 83 8.03 0.70 6.12
CA ALA A 83 8.74 1.78 6.79
C ALA A 83 8.38 1.86 8.27
N GLU A 84 7.17 1.48 8.62
CA GLU A 84 6.62 1.55 9.97
C GLU A 84 6.86 0.25 10.74
N THR A 85 7.07 0.40 12.06
CA THR A 85 7.08 -0.77 12.95
C THR A 85 5.64 -1.20 13.21
N PRO A 86 5.29 -2.49 13.08
CA PRO A 86 3.95 -2.95 13.40
C PRO A 86 3.52 -2.54 14.81
N GLY A 87 2.36 -1.93 14.94
CA GLY A 87 1.82 -1.43 16.21
C GLY A 87 2.29 -0.04 16.63
N SER A 88 3.20 0.59 15.87
CA SER A 88 3.63 1.99 16.10
C SER A 88 2.97 2.97 15.14
N GLU A 89 1.99 2.52 14.37
CA GLU A 89 1.28 3.32 13.40
C GLU A 89 0.68 4.55 14.07
N THR A 90 1.03 5.72 13.57
CA THR A 90 0.47 6.97 14.05
C THR A 90 -1.03 6.97 13.75
N ARG A 91 -1.84 7.03 14.79
CA ARG A 91 -3.28 7.22 14.63
C ARG A 91 -3.50 8.62 14.07
N LEU A 92 -3.67 8.73 12.77
CA LEU A 92 -4.08 9.98 12.12
C LEU A 92 -5.57 10.29 12.36
N GLY A 93 -6.25 9.43 13.11
CA GLY A 93 -7.66 9.55 13.42
C GLY A 93 -8.07 10.80 14.19
N ASP A 94 -7.13 11.53 14.75
CA ASP A 94 -7.40 12.75 15.53
C ASP A 94 -7.31 14.04 14.70
N ASP A 95 -6.83 14.01 13.44
CA ASP A 95 -6.88 15.18 12.56
C ASP A 95 -8.26 15.29 11.90
N PRO A 96 -9.01 16.39 12.15
CA PRO A 96 -10.35 16.59 11.57
C PRO A 96 -10.37 16.51 10.03
N ARG A 97 -9.31 16.92 9.35
CA ARG A 97 -9.20 16.88 7.88
C ARG A 97 -9.09 15.45 7.39
N VAL A 98 -8.36 14.60 8.14
CA VAL A 98 -8.27 13.16 7.86
C VAL A 98 -9.61 12.49 8.08
N GLN A 99 -10.32 12.84 9.16
CA GLN A 99 -11.65 12.32 9.45
C GLN A 99 -12.66 12.69 8.35
N GLU A 100 -12.65 13.93 7.90
CA GLU A 100 -13.51 14.40 6.82
C GLU A 100 -13.22 13.67 5.51
N PHE A 101 -11.93 13.50 5.18
CA PHE A 101 -11.53 12.75 3.99
C PHE A 101 -11.93 11.26 4.12
N LEU A 102 -11.64 10.62 5.25
CA LEU A 102 -12.03 9.23 5.49
C LEU A 102 -13.54 9.05 5.42
N ALA A 103 -14.32 10.00 5.95
CA ALA A 103 -15.77 9.99 5.85
C ALA A 103 -16.25 10.13 4.40
N SER A 104 -15.54 10.87 3.55
CA SER A 104 -15.86 11.06 2.14
C SER A 104 -15.49 9.87 1.25
N VAL A 105 -14.37 9.21 1.55
CA VAL A 105 -13.79 8.15 0.71
C VAL A 105 -14.12 6.75 1.25
N LEU A 106 -14.10 6.58 2.55
CA LEU A 106 -14.36 5.31 3.23
C LEU A 106 -15.74 5.37 3.89
N ASN A 107 -16.47 4.26 3.84
CA ASN A 107 -17.82 4.17 4.37
C ASN A 107 -17.89 4.67 5.84
N PRO A 108 -18.74 5.66 6.19
CA PRO A 108 -18.71 6.35 7.48
C PRO A 108 -19.01 5.49 8.72
N GLY A 109 -19.35 4.21 8.54
CA GLY A 109 -19.58 3.27 9.64
C GLY A 109 -18.36 2.52 10.16
N ARG A 110 -17.20 2.69 9.55
CA ARG A 110 -15.94 2.06 9.99
C ARG A 110 -14.94 3.11 10.44
N VAL A 111 -14.72 3.20 11.73
CA VAL A 111 -13.56 3.92 12.27
C VAL A 111 -12.33 3.12 11.91
N VAL A 112 -11.56 3.63 10.97
CA VAL A 112 -10.29 3.02 10.58
C VAL A 112 -9.17 3.73 11.34
N PRO A 113 -8.46 3.06 12.24
CA PRO A 113 -7.50 3.71 13.13
C PRO A 113 -6.10 3.91 12.53
N TYR A 114 -5.89 3.65 11.23
CA TYR A 114 -4.56 3.66 10.64
C TYR A 114 -4.30 4.77 9.64
N ALA A 115 -3.00 5.01 9.48
CA ALA A 115 -2.39 6.03 8.68
C ALA A 115 -3.07 6.23 7.33
N PHE A 116 -3.56 7.41 7.13
CA PHE A 116 -4.01 7.92 5.85
C PHE A 116 -2.89 8.74 5.24
N GLN A 117 -2.68 8.58 3.95
CA GLN A 117 -1.68 9.33 3.22
C GLN A 117 -2.28 10.02 2.02
N GLY A 118 -1.80 11.22 1.75
CA GLY A 118 -2.25 12.06 0.66
C GLY A 118 -2.68 13.46 1.09
N ILE A 119 -2.43 13.84 2.36
CA ILE A 119 -2.60 15.21 2.81
C ILE A 119 -1.21 15.83 2.92
N ASP A 120 -1.02 16.96 2.27
CA ASP A 120 0.26 17.67 2.02
C ASP A 120 1.11 18.03 3.26
N ASP A 121 0.66 17.71 4.47
CA ASP A 121 1.28 18.14 5.73
C ASP A 121 1.87 16.99 6.59
N LEU A 122 1.79 15.76 6.12
CA LEU A 122 2.44 14.67 6.83
C LEU A 122 3.90 14.62 6.40
N SER A 123 4.79 14.78 7.34
CA SER A 123 6.21 15.03 7.17
C SER A 123 6.80 14.53 5.84
N ASN A 124 7.30 15.43 5.02
CA ASN A 124 7.98 15.13 3.74
C ASN A 124 8.97 13.96 3.83
N GLU A 125 9.54 13.71 5.01
CA GLU A 125 10.48 12.62 5.26
C GLU A 125 9.81 11.25 5.27
N ARG A 126 8.62 11.13 5.83
CA ARG A 126 7.85 9.88 5.87
C ARG A 126 7.38 9.48 4.47
N GLU A 127 6.83 10.43 3.73
CA GLU A 127 6.43 10.23 2.34
C GLU A 127 7.61 9.87 1.45
N ALA A 128 8.70 10.64 1.50
CA ALA A 128 9.91 10.37 0.74
C ALA A 128 10.50 8.98 1.06
N ARG A 129 10.38 8.55 2.32
CA ARG A 129 10.82 7.21 2.72
C ARG A 129 9.95 6.11 2.13
N ALA A 130 8.63 6.28 2.17
CA ALA A 130 7.69 5.32 1.61
C ALA A 130 7.83 5.24 0.09
N GLU A 131 7.94 6.38 -0.59
CA GLU A 131 8.19 6.46 -2.03
C GLU A 131 9.47 5.72 -2.42
N ALA A 132 10.59 6.01 -1.74
CA ALA A 132 11.86 5.35 -2.04
C ALA A 132 11.83 3.83 -1.79
N ILE A 133 11.06 3.36 -0.81
CA ILE A 133 10.84 1.92 -0.60
C ILE A 133 9.92 1.39 -1.69
N GLY A 134 8.81 2.06 -1.99
CA GLY A 134 7.86 1.67 -3.03
C GLY A 134 8.53 1.48 -4.38
N ASP A 135 9.37 2.42 -4.81
CA ASP A 135 10.16 2.33 -6.04
C ASP A 135 11.05 1.09 -6.05
N LEU A 136 11.74 0.80 -4.95
CA LEU A 136 12.55 -0.41 -4.83
C LEU A 136 11.72 -1.68 -4.94
N LEU A 137 10.52 -1.71 -4.35
CA LEU A 137 9.61 -2.84 -4.43
C LEU A 137 9.14 -3.08 -5.88
N VAL A 138 8.72 -2.02 -6.57
CA VAL A 138 8.31 -2.08 -7.98
C VAL A 138 9.46 -2.56 -8.86
N LEU A 139 10.68 -2.05 -8.67
CA LEU A 139 11.86 -2.53 -9.40
C LEU A 139 12.11 -4.02 -9.18
N ARG A 140 11.94 -4.54 -7.97
CA ARG A 140 12.09 -5.96 -7.65
C ARG A 140 11.03 -6.82 -8.34
N ILE A 141 9.78 -6.33 -8.39
CA ILE A 141 8.69 -6.97 -9.14
C ILE A 141 9.03 -7.01 -10.64
N LEU A 142 9.48 -5.90 -11.22
CA LEU A 142 9.86 -5.84 -12.62
C LEU A 142 11.04 -6.78 -12.95
N ARG A 143 12.00 -6.92 -12.05
CA ARG A 143 13.09 -7.92 -12.18
C ARG A 143 12.55 -9.35 -12.10
N GLY A 144 11.60 -9.61 -11.20
CA GLY A 144 10.92 -10.90 -11.09
C GLY A 144 10.20 -11.27 -12.39
N ARG A 145 9.45 -10.34 -12.96
CA ARG A 145 8.75 -10.53 -14.25
C ARG A 145 9.73 -10.90 -15.38
N ARG A 146 10.87 -10.23 -15.49
CA ARG A 146 11.90 -10.55 -16.50
C ARG A 146 12.47 -11.96 -16.35
N ARG A 147 12.61 -12.47 -15.12
CA ARG A 147 13.09 -13.84 -14.85
C ARG A 147 12.04 -14.91 -15.15
N HIS A 148 10.77 -14.54 -15.10
CA HIS A 148 9.62 -15.44 -15.31
C HIS A 148 8.85 -15.08 -16.58
N ALA A 149 9.51 -14.60 -17.64
CA ALA A 149 8.93 -14.07 -18.87
C ALA A 149 7.94 -15.00 -19.61
N ASN A 150 7.67 -16.20 -19.10
CA ASN A 150 6.70 -17.16 -19.65
C ASN A 150 5.43 -17.34 -18.79
N ARG A 151 5.19 -16.54 -17.77
CA ARG A 151 3.93 -16.58 -17.00
C ARG A 151 3.22 -15.23 -17.14
N ASP A 152 2.11 -15.23 -17.86
CA ASP A 152 1.21 -14.08 -17.94
C ASP A 152 0.76 -13.69 -16.53
N PHE A 153 1.32 -12.58 -16.04
CA PHE A 153 0.91 -12.01 -14.77
C PHE A 153 -0.37 -11.20 -15.01
N LYS A 154 -1.50 -11.73 -14.52
CA LYS A 154 -2.77 -11.00 -14.51
C LYS A 154 -2.91 -10.25 -13.19
N PHE A 155 -2.48 -8.99 -13.18
CA PHE A 155 -2.68 -8.09 -12.04
C PHE A 155 -4.17 -7.95 -11.68
N GLU A 156 -5.04 -8.07 -12.67
CA GLU A 156 -6.50 -8.11 -12.51
C GLU A 156 -6.98 -9.17 -11.52
N GLN A 157 -6.26 -10.29 -11.37
CA GLN A 157 -6.63 -11.35 -10.43
C GLN A 157 -6.38 -10.96 -8.96
N VAL A 158 -5.52 -9.97 -8.70
CA VAL A 158 -5.23 -9.51 -7.34
C VAL A 158 -6.35 -8.63 -6.80
N PHE A 159 -7.08 -7.96 -7.69
CA PHE A 159 -8.20 -7.06 -7.34
C PHE A 159 -9.58 -7.71 -7.48
N ALA A 160 -9.65 -8.98 -7.85
CA ALA A 160 -10.90 -9.72 -8.06
C ALA A 160 -11.41 -10.42 -6.79
N GLY A 161 -11.07 -9.89 -5.62
CA GLY A 161 -11.53 -10.39 -4.32
C GLY A 161 -12.71 -9.61 -3.78
#